data_2f58da106a1a195d2c29a985680ee2bf
#
_entry.id   2f58da106a1a195d2c29a985680ee2bf
#
_cell.length_a   1.000
_cell.length_b   1.000
_cell.length_c   1.000
_cell.angle_alpha   90.00
_cell.angle_beta   90.00
_cell.angle_gamma   90.00
#
_symmetry.space_group_name_H-M   'P 1'
#
loop_
_entity.id
_entity.type
_entity.pdbx_description
1 polymer ?
#
loop_
_entity_poly.entity_id
_entity_poly.type
_entity_poly.pdbx_seq_one_letter_code
_entity_poly.pdbx_strand_id
1 'polypeptide(L)'
;MSEWWTYSLTDFLLFSPATYYRLLEAHNRDLWPAQVIPVIAAIALSRRLRAGDARSGTFLLLAAGWAMSGILFHGLRYATINWAATWFAGGFLLQALLLAFLAYRLRTPAQSAGVTRALGWLLLGFGLLVYPLLPWLTGRPLWQAEIFALTPDPTVIATLGLLVLHSGRARWLLLPIPLLWCAIGGATLIAMDSPTAFLLPLAGILALVAMARGHRPFGT
;
A
#
# COMPACT_ATOMS: atom_id res chain seq x y z
N MET A 1 -14.02 25.86 -27.38
CA MET A 1 -12.72 25.42 -26.82
C MET A 1 -12.98 25.14 -25.37
N SER A 2 -12.76 23.90 -24.93
CA SER A 2 -12.94 23.56 -23.50
C SER A 2 -11.84 24.27 -22.72
N GLU A 3 -12.22 25.12 -21.78
CA GLU A 3 -11.30 25.83 -20.89
C GLU A 3 -10.81 24.82 -19.86
N TRP A 4 -9.66 24.18 -20.11
CA TRP A 4 -9.09 23.10 -19.29
C TRP A 4 -8.92 23.49 -17.80
N TRP A 5 -8.83 24.77 -17.47
CA TRP A 5 -8.77 25.30 -16.09
C TRP A 5 -10.11 25.27 -15.35
N THR A 6 -11.23 24.94 -15.99
CA THR A 6 -12.52 24.77 -15.32
C THR A 6 -12.73 23.37 -14.74
N TYR A 7 -11.87 22.40 -15.11
CA TYR A 7 -11.97 21.05 -14.58
C TYR A 7 -11.41 20.96 -13.17
N SER A 8 -12.20 20.38 -12.24
CA SER A 8 -11.79 20.01 -10.90
C SER A 8 -11.42 18.51 -10.84
N LEU A 9 -10.72 18.08 -9.79
CA LEU A 9 -10.41 16.65 -9.61
C LEU A 9 -11.67 15.80 -9.52
N THR A 10 -12.78 16.34 -9.01
CA THR A 10 -14.07 15.66 -8.92
C THR A 10 -14.67 15.32 -10.27
N ASP A 11 -14.36 16.08 -11.32
CA ASP A 11 -14.87 15.84 -12.69
C ASP A 11 -14.24 14.57 -13.31
N PHE A 12 -13.12 14.12 -12.78
CA PHE A 12 -12.47 12.86 -13.19
C PHE A 12 -12.93 11.64 -12.42
N LEU A 13 -13.78 11.82 -11.40
CA LEU A 13 -14.36 10.72 -10.64
C LEU A 13 -15.47 10.04 -11.46
N LEU A 14 -15.27 8.77 -11.79
CA LEU A 14 -16.22 7.97 -12.56
C LEU A 14 -17.34 7.37 -11.69
N PHE A 15 -17.30 7.57 -10.38
CA PHE A 15 -18.21 6.97 -9.40
C PHE A 15 -18.40 7.91 -8.20
N SER A 16 -19.51 7.72 -7.47
CA SER A 16 -19.73 8.45 -6.22
C SER A 16 -18.95 7.83 -5.06
N PRO A 17 -18.59 8.61 -4.01
CA PRO A 17 -18.00 8.08 -2.78
C PRO A 17 -18.83 6.94 -2.17
N ALA A 18 -20.15 7.05 -2.17
CA ALA A 18 -21.04 6.01 -1.67
C ALA A 18 -20.92 4.70 -2.45
N THR A 19 -20.70 4.77 -3.76
CA THR A 19 -20.48 3.60 -4.62
C THR A 19 -19.16 2.91 -4.27
N TYR A 20 -18.10 3.68 -4.07
CA TYR A 20 -16.79 3.15 -3.68
C TYR A 20 -16.84 2.43 -2.33
N TYR A 21 -17.45 3.05 -1.32
CA TYR A 21 -17.54 2.43 0.01
C TYR A 21 -18.45 1.20 0.03
N ARG A 22 -19.53 1.16 -0.75
CA ARG A 22 -20.35 -0.04 -0.94
C ARG A 22 -19.59 -1.17 -1.64
N LEU A 23 -18.72 -0.82 -2.59
CA LEU A 23 -17.86 -1.80 -3.25
C LEU A 23 -16.86 -2.43 -2.26
N LEU A 24 -16.24 -1.64 -1.36
CA LEU A 24 -15.41 -2.15 -0.27
C LEU A 24 -16.19 -3.08 0.66
N GLU A 25 -17.42 -2.71 1.02
CA GLU A 25 -18.29 -3.54 1.86
C GLU A 25 -18.59 -4.88 1.20
N ALA A 26 -18.99 -4.89 -0.07
CA ALA A 26 -19.24 -6.10 -0.83
C ALA A 26 -17.99 -6.97 -0.93
N HIS A 27 -16.83 -6.35 -1.22
CA HIS A 27 -15.54 -7.03 -1.29
C HIS A 27 -15.20 -7.75 0.03
N ASN A 28 -15.37 -7.06 1.16
CA ASN A 28 -15.09 -7.64 2.47
C ASN A 28 -16.08 -8.75 2.84
N ARG A 29 -17.37 -8.59 2.53
CA ARG A 29 -18.39 -9.63 2.80
C ARG A 29 -18.11 -10.91 2.02
N ASP A 30 -17.75 -10.79 0.75
CA ASP A 30 -17.48 -11.94 -0.11
C ASP A 30 -16.18 -12.67 0.26
N LEU A 31 -15.21 -11.96 0.84
CA LEU A 31 -13.93 -12.56 1.26
C LEU A 31 -13.93 -13.01 2.73
N TRP A 32 -14.99 -12.78 3.48
CA TRP A 32 -15.07 -13.24 4.86
C TRP A 32 -15.21 -14.79 4.92
N PRO A 33 -14.47 -15.50 5.79
CA PRO A 33 -13.47 -15.04 6.77
C PRO A 33 -12.01 -15.06 6.24
N ALA A 34 -11.77 -15.28 4.97
CA ALA A 34 -10.44 -15.46 4.38
C ALA A 34 -9.52 -14.22 4.59
N GLN A 35 -10.09 -13.03 4.78
CA GLN A 35 -9.34 -11.79 5.07
C GLN A 35 -8.53 -11.84 6.38
N VAL A 36 -8.81 -12.77 7.28
CA VAL A 36 -8.02 -12.96 8.51
C VAL A 36 -6.63 -13.54 8.20
N ILE A 37 -6.51 -14.33 7.13
CA ILE A 37 -5.26 -15.02 6.75
C ILE A 37 -4.11 -14.03 6.47
N PRO A 38 -4.25 -13.03 5.58
CA PRO A 38 -3.17 -12.10 5.29
C PRO A 38 -2.80 -11.24 6.51
N VAL A 39 -3.74 -10.93 7.38
CA VAL A 39 -3.47 -10.18 8.62
C VAL A 39 -2.62 -11.01 9.58
N ILE A 40 -2.99 -12.26 9.82
CA ILE A 40 -2.21 -13.18 10.68
C ILE A 40 -0.81 -13.38 10.09
N ALA A 41 -0.71 -13.62 8.78
CA ALA A 41 0.57 -13.77 8.09
C ALA A 41 1.45 -12.52 8.23
N ALA A 42 0.87 -11.33 8.10
CA ALA A 42 1.59 -10.06 8.26
C ALA A 42 2.08 -9.85 9.71
N ILE A 43 1.27 -10.19 10.70
CA ILE A 43 1.67 -10.13 12.13
C ILE A 43 2.80 -11.13 12.41
N ALA A 44 2.67 -12.37 11.96
CA ALA A 44 3.69 -13.39 12.16
C ALA A 44 5.03 -12.98 11.53
N LEU A 45 4.97 -12.42 10.32
CA LEU A 45 6.15 -11.96 9.62
C LEU A 45 6.78 -10.72 10.26
N SER A 46 5.98 -9.79 10.78
CA SER A 46 6.47 -8.63 11.54
C SER A 46 7.26 -9.04 12.78
N ARG A 47 6.84 -10.13 13.45
CA ARG A 47 7.58 -10.72 14.57
C ARG A 47 8.92 -11.30 14.12
N ARG A 48 8.96 -12.03 13.01
CA ARG A 48 10.20 -12.56 12.44
C ARG A 48 11.17 -11.46 12.00
N LEU A 49 10.64 -10.39 11.41
CA LEU A 49 11.42 -9.19 11.08
C LEU A 49 12.10 -8.58 12.30
N ARG A 50 11.38 -8.47 13.42
CA ARG A 50 11.94 -7.95 14.68
C ARG A 50 13.03 -8.86 15.23
N ALA A 51 12.87 -10.17 15.10
CA ALA A 51 13.86 -11.17 15.52
C ALA A 51 15.09 -11.25 14.59
N GLY A 52 15.13 -10.46 13.51
CA GLY A 52 16.24 -10.51 12.54
C GLY A 52 16.16 -11.67 11.53
N ASP A 53 15.07 -12.44 11.56
CA ASP A 53 14.87 -13.69 10.78
C ASP A 53 13.94 -13.49 9.56
N ALA A 54 13.82 -12.28 9.06
CA ALA A 54 12.92 -12.02 7.95
C ALA A 54 13.69 -11.76 6.65
N ARG A 55 13.93 -12.81 5.93
CA ARG A 55 14.69 -12.73 4.67
C ARG A 55 13.74 -12.67 3.46
N SER A 56 13.70 -13.68 2.65
CA SER A 56 12.85 -13.74 1.43
C SER A 56 11.35 -13.79 1.74
N GLY A 57 10.94 -14.38 2.86
CA GLY A 57 9.53 -14.56 3.21
C GLY A 57 8.73 -13.25 3.31
N THR A 58 9.37 -12.15 3.73
CA THR A 58 8.71 -10.84 3.81
C THR A 58 8.36 -10.29 2.43
N PHE A 59 9.32 -10.35 1.51
CA PHE A 59 9.08 -9.90 0.14
C PHE A 59 8.08 -10.78 -0.59
N LEU A 60 8.07 -12.10 -0.32
CA LEU A 60 7.10 -13.03 -0.90
C LEU A 60 5.68 -12.79 -0.35
N LEU A 61 5.54 -12.49 0.94
CA LEU A 61 4.23 -12.12 1.48
C LEU A 61 3.70 -10.83 0.88
N LEU A 62 4.57 -9.81 0.75
CA LEU A 62 4.18 -8.58 0.05
C LEU A 62 3.83 -8.85 -1.40
N ALA A 63 4.62 -9.67 -2.12
CA ALA A 63 4.32 -10.04 -3.50
C ALA A 63 2.93 -10.70 -3.60
N ALA A 64 2.60 -11.62 -2.71
CA ALA A 64 1.27 -12.21 -2.63
C ALA A 64 0.19 -11.16 -2.33
N GLY A 65 0.44 -10.24 -1.39
CA GLY A 65 -0.49 -9.16 -1.06
C GLY A 65 -0.74 -8.22 -2.25
N TRP A 66 0.30 -7.83 -2.99
CA TRP A 66 0.15 -7.03 -4.20
C TRP A 66 -0.61 -7.78 -5.30
N ALA A 67 -0.32 -9.06 -5.51
CA ALA A 67 -1.03 -9.88 -6.49
C ALA A 67 -2.51 -10.04 -6.12
N MET A 68 -2.82 -10.33 -4.85
CA MET A 68 -4.20 -10.45 -4.36
C MET A 68 -4.96 -9.12 -4.51
N SER A 69 -4.39 -8.00 -4.08
CA SER A 69 -5.01 -6.68 -4.25
C SER A 69 -5.19 -6.32 -5.74
N GLY A 70 -4.19 -6.64 -6.58
CA GLY A 70 -4.26 -6.44 -8.02
C GLY A 70 -5.39 -7.22 -8.66
N ILE A 71 -5.52 -8.51 -8.35
CA ILE A 71 -6.52 -9.39 -8.96
C ILE A 71 -7.90 -9.16 -8.33
N LEU A 72 -8.00 -9.34 -7.00
CA LEU A 72 -9.30 -9.40 -6.34
C LEU A 72 -9.95 -8.02 -6.23
N PHE A 73 -9.16 -6.99 -5.88
CA PHE A 73 -9.71 -5.64 -5.75
C PHE A 73 -9.74 -4.92 -7.10
N HIS A 74 -8.58 -4.66 -7.72
CA HIS A 74 -8.54 -3.86 -8.94
C HIS A 74 -9.20 -4.58 -10.12
N GLY A 75 -8.85 -5.83 -10.38
CA GLY A 75 -9.32 -6.57 -11.55
C GLY A 75 -10.78 -7.00 -11.47
N LEU A 76 -11.21 -7.54 -10.31
CA LEU A 76 -12.55 -8.11 -10.20
C LEU A 76 -13.60 -7.15 -9.62
N ARG A 77 -13.19 -6.20 -8.76
CA ARG A 77 -14.14 -5.30 -8.09
C ARG A 77 -14.08 -3.88 -8.64
N TYR A 78 -12.94 -3.22 -8.53
CA TYR A 78 -12.82 -1.81 -8.87
C TYR A 78 -13.01 -1.54 -10.37
N ALA A 79 -12.63 -2.49 -11.23
CA ALA A 79 -12.86 -2.40 -12.67
C ALA A 79 -14.36 -2.31 -13.05
N THR A 80 -15.28 -2.73 -12.18
CA THR A 80 -16.72 -2.62 -12.45
C THR A 80 -17.25 -1.19 -12.39
N ILE A 81 -16.54 -0.29 -11.70
CA ILE A 81 -16.93 1.11 -11.54
C ILE A 81 -15.89 2.09 -12.10
N ASN A 82 -14.68 1.60 -12.43
CA ASN A 82 -13.58 2.40 -12.95
C ASN A 82 -12.76 1.59 -13.96
N TRP A 83 -12.88 1.91 -15.24
CA TRP A 83 -12.14 1.22 -16.31
C TRP A 83 -10.61 1.28 -16.15
N ALA A 84 -10.08 2.36 -15.54
CA ALA A 84 -8.65 2.50 -15.29
C ALA A 84 -8.12 1.46 -14.28
N ALA A 85 -8.99 0.83 -13.49
CA ALA A 85 -8.61 -0.17 -12.51
C ALA A 85 -7.93 -1.40 -13.13
N THR A 86 -8.19 -1.72 -14.40
CA THR A 86 -7.49 -2.79 -15.12
C THR A 86 -6.00 -2.47 -15.31
N TRP A 87 -5.66 -1.21 -15.55
CA TRP A 87 -4.27 -0.76 -15.63
C TRP A 87 -3.61 -0.77 -14.24
N PHE A 88 -4.35 -0.38 -13.20
CA PHE A 88 -3.88 -0.49 -11.82
C PHE A 88 -3.60 -1.93 -11.44
N ALA A 89 -4.47 -2.88 -11.83
CA ALA A 89 -4.23 -4.31 -11.65
C ALA A 89 -2.91 -4.75 -12.30
N GLY A 90 -2.65 -4.32 -13.53
CA GLY A 90 -1.38 -4.58 -14.22
C GLY A 90 -0.17 -4.03 -13.46
N GLY A 91 -0.24 -2.80 -12.96
CA GLY A 91 0.81 -2.18 -12.13
C GLY A 91 1.05 -2.94 -10.82
N PHE A 92 -0.03 -3.39 -10.16
CA PHE A 92 0.06 -4.18 -8.94
C PHE A 92 0.68 -5.56 -9.19
N LEU A 93 0.33 -6.23 -10.28
CA LEU A 93 0.96 -7.49 -10.67
C LEU A 93 2.44 -7.33 -11.02
N LEU A 94 2.80 -6.25 -11.71
CA LEU A 94 4.20 -5.94 -11.97
C LEU A 94 4.97 -5.73 -10.67
N GLN A 95 4.43 -5.00 -9.71
CA GLN A 95 5.05 -4.83 -8.39
C GLN A 95 5.19 -6.15 -7.65
N ALA A 96 4.18 -7.02 -7.72
CA ALA A 96 4.25 -8.36 -7.15
C ALA A 96 5.40 -9.18 -7.74
N LEU A 97 5.57 -9.16 -9.06
CA LEU A 97 6.69 -9.83 -9.75
C LEU A 97 8.06 -9.26 -9.34
N LEU A 98 8.17 -7.93 -9.24
CA LEU A 98 9.40 -7.27 -8.79
C LEU A 98 9.75 -7.66 -7.35
N LEU A 99 8.77 -7.70 -6.45
CA LEU A 99 8.95 -8.13 -5.06
C LEU A 99 9.38 -9.60 -4.98
N ALA A 100 8.72 -10.48 -5.73
CA ALA A 100 9.08 -11.90 -5.79
C ALA A 100 10.50 -12.13 -6.37
N PHE A 101 10.84 -11.40 -7.41
CA PHE A 101 12.19 -11.45 -8.00
C PHE A 101 13.26 -11.02 -6.99
N LEU A 102 13.02 -9.91 -6.28
CA LEU A 102 13.97 -9.45 -5.26
C LEU A 102 14.04 -10.40 -4.07
N ALA A 103 12.93 -11.01 -3.66
CA ALA A 103 12.91 -12.02 -2.61
C ALA A 103 13.89 -13.17 -2.91
N TYR A 104 13.95 -13.58 -4.17
CA TYR A 104 14.86 -14.62 -4.62
C TYR A 104 16.33 -14.16 -4.69
N ARG A 105 16.57 -12.89 -5.06
CA ARG A 105 17.93 -12.34 -5.26
C ARG A 105 18.58 -11.84 -3.97
N LEU A 106 17.81 -11.35 -3.01
CA LEU A 106 18.33 -10.77 -1.77
C LEU A 106 18.62 -11.86 -0.73
N ARG A 107 19.91 -12.18 -0.55
CA ARG A 107 20.34 -13.17 0.46
C ARG A 107 20.31 -12.61 1.89
N THR A 108 20.60 -11.34 2.10
CA THR A 108 20.56 -10.64 3.40
C THR A 108 20.40 -9.15 3.18
N PRO A 109 19.20 -8.59 3.34
CA PRO A 109 19.07 -7.14 3.32
C PRO A 109 19.64 -6.57 4.62
N ALA A 110 20.57 -5.62 4.51
CA ALA A 110 21.00 -4.82 5.64
C ALA A 110 19.81 -4.02 6.19
N GLN A 111 19.70 -3.89 7.50
CA GLN A 111 18.61 -3.17 8.14
C GLN A 111 18.97 -1.69 8.35
N SER A 112 17.98 -0.82 8.22
CA SER A 112 18.10 0.58 8.58
C SER A 112 18.24 0.75 10.10
N ALA A 113 18.82 1.87 10.54
CA ALA A 113 19.05 2.17 11.94
C ALA A 113 18.39 3.49 12.37
N GLY A 114 18.34 3.75 13.67
CA GLY A 114 17.89 5.02 14.24
C GLY A 114 16.47 5.42 13.80
N VAL A 115 16.29 6.70 13.51
CA VAL A 115 14.99 7.30 13.13
C VAL A 115 14.41 6.67 11.86
N THR A 116 15.25 6.31 10.89
CA THR A 116 14.80 5.65 9.66
C THR A 116 14.13 4.31 9.98
N ARG A 117 14.72 3.52 10.87
CA ARG A 117 14.13 2.26 11.34
C ARG A 117 12.80 2.48 12.06
N ALA A 118 12.72 3.50 12.92
CA ALA A 118 11.48 3.83 13.64
C ALA A 118 10.35 4.21 12.66
N LEU A 119 10.63 5.05 11.66
CA LEU A 119 9.67 5.42 10.60
C LEU A 119 9.23 4.20 9.78
N GLY A 120 10.13 3.27 9.46
CA GLY A 120 9.76 2.04 8.76
C GLY A 120 8.77 1.19 9.56
N TRP A 121 9.01 1.02 10.86
CA TRP A 121 8.07 0.31 11.77
C TRP A 121 6.76 1.05 11.93
N LEU A 122 6.77 2.39 12.00
CA LEU A 122 5.56 3.21 12.06
C LEU A 122 4.70 2.99 10.83
N LEU A 123 5.25 3.11 9.62
CA LEU A 123 4.52 2.91 8.37
C LEU A 123 3.99 1.48 8.25
N LEU A 124 4.83 0.48 8.57
CA LEU A 124 4.41 -0.92 8.53
C LEU A 124 3.26 -1.19 9.50
N GLY A 125 3.40 -0.75 10.76
CA GLY A 125 2.36 -0.91 11.77
C GLY A 125 1.09 -0.14 11.45
N PHE A 126 1.21 1.06 10.90
CA PHE A 126 0.08 1.86 10.45
C PHE A 126 -0.72 1.14 9.36
N GLY A 127 -0.05 0.68 8.29
CA GLY A 127 -0.73 -0.04 7.19
C GLY A 127 -1.38 -1.35 7.64
N LEU A 128 -0.72 -2.11 8.55
CA LEU A 128 -1.22 -3.41 8.97
C LEU A 128 -2.33 -3.34 10.04
N LEU A 129 -2.25 -2.39 10.97
CA LEU A 129 -3.07 -2.41 12.19
C LEU A 129 -3.99 -1.20 12.31
N VAL A 130 -3.55 -0.01 11.91
CA VAL A 130 -4.31 1.22 12.11
C VAL A 130 -5.22 1.50 10.92
N TYR A 131 -4.73 1.32 9.70
CA TYR A 131 -5.49 1.61 8.49
C TYR A 131 -6.84 0.86 8.41
N PRO A 132 -6.93 -0.43 8.75
CA PRO A 132 -8.21 -1.14 8.80
C PRO A 132 -9.23 -0.60 9.80
N LEU A 133 -8.79 0.18 10.79
CA LEU A 133 -9.65 0.79 11.80
C LEU A 133 -10.17 2.19 11.41
N LEU A 134 -9.65 2.78 10.33
CA LEU A 134 -10.03 4.12 9.87
C LEU A 134 -11.53 4.29 9.61
N PRO A 135 -12.28 3.32 9.06
CA PRO A 135 -13.72 3.44 8.92
C PRO A 135 -14.41 3.74 10.25
N TRP A 136 -14.07 3.01 11.30
CA TRP A 136 -14.62 3.24 12.64
C TRP A 136 -14.29 4.64 13.16
N LEU A 137 -13.06 5.12 12.96
CA LEU A 137 -12.64 6.46 13.39
C LEU A 137 -13.33 7.59 12.58
N THR A 138 -13.78 7.28 11.37
CA THR A 138 -14.46 8.23 10.47
C THR A 138 -15.98 8.05 10.42
N GLY A 139 -16.55 7.25 11.35
CA GLY A 139 -18.01 7.02 11.43
C GLY A 139 -18.57 6.10 10.35
N ARG A 140 -17.73 5.31 9.67
CA ARG A 140 -18.15 4.34 8.66
C ARG A 140 -18.17 2.90 9.24
N PRO A 141 -19.00 1.99 8.69
CA PRO A 141 -19.02 0.60 9.10
C PRO A 141 -17.67 -0.09 8.89
N LEU A 142 -17.26 -0.98 9.82
CA LEU A 142 -16.02 -1.76 9.68
C LEU A 142 -16.02 -2.69 8.44
N TRP A 143 -17.18 -3.04 7.90
CA TRP A 143 -17.27 -3.75 6.62
C TRP A 143 -16.72 -2.96 5.43
N GLN A 144 -16.50 -1.65 5.59
CA GLN A 144 -15.84 -0.79 4.61
C GLN A 144 -14.34 -0.63 4.89
N ALA A 145 -13.77 -1.49 5.73
CA ALA A 145 -12.35 -1.45 6.04
C ALA A 145 -11.49 -1.83 4.84
N GLU A 146 -10.37 -1.15 4.74
CA GLU A 146 -9.32 -1.53 3.81
C GLU A 146 -8.28 -2.36 4.57
N ILE A 147 -7.98 -3.55 4.03
CA ILE A 147 -7.20 -4.58 4.72
C ILE A 147 -5.97 -4.92 3.88
N PHE A 148 -4.82 -5.04 4.54
CA PHE A 148 -3.57 -5.48 3.93
C PHE A 148 -3.78 -6.70 3.04
N ALA A 149 -3.15 -6.71 1.88
CA ALA A 149 -3.22 -7.72 0.83
C ALA A 149 -4.55 -7.80 0.07
N LEU A 150 -5.67 -7.30 0.61
CA LEU A 150 -6.98 -7.34 -0.05
C LEU A 150 -7.33 -6.03 -0.72
N THR A 151 -6.82 -4.91 -0.20
CA THR A 151 -7.03 -3.57 -0.76
C THR A 151 -5.70 -2.85 -0.96
N PRO A 152 -5.65 -1.86 -1.86
CA PRO A 152 -4.39 -1.25 -2.29
C PRO A 152 -3.71 -0.44 -1.19
N ASP A 153 -4.42 0.44 -0.51
CA ASP A 153 -3.83 1.48 0.33
C ASP A 153 -3.00 0.94 1.50
N PRO A 154 -3.52 0.05 2.36
CA PRO A 154 -2.72 -0.51 3.44
C PRO A 154 -1.60 -1.41 2.93
N THR A 155 -1.78 -2.05 1.77
CA THR A 155 -0.73 -2.87 1.13
C THR A 155 0.44 -2.02 0.68
N VAL A 156 0.17 -0.87 0.08
CA VAL A 156 1.18 0.11 -0.36
C VAL A 156 1.91 0.70 0.85
N ILE A 157 1.19 1.15 1.88
CA ILE A 157 1.79 1.75 3.08
C ILE A 157 2.67 0.73 3.82
N ALA A 158 2.21 -0.51 3.96
CA ALA A 158 3.01 -1.58 4.57
C ALA A 158 4.29 -1.87 3.76
N THR A 159 4.19 -1.84 2.42
CA THR A 159 5.34 -2.00 1.52
C THR A 159 6.33 -0.86 1.70
N LEU A 160 5.87 0.39 1.73
CA LEU A 160 6.73 1.56 1.98
C LEU A 160 7.45 1.42 3.33
N GLY A 161 6.75 0.99 4.38
CA GLY A 161 7.35 0.70 5.67
C GLY A 161 8.48 -0.33 5.58
N LEU A 162 8.25 -1.43 4.85
CA LEU A 162 9.27 -2.45 4.65
C LEU A 162 10.47 -1.92 3.86
N LEU A 163 10.25 -1.16 2.79
CA LEU A 163 11.34 -0.56 1.99
C LEU A 163 12.19 0.40 2.82
N VAL A 164 11.58 1.12 3.77
CA VAL A 164 12.30 1.98 4.72
C VAL A 164 13.10 1.16 5.73
N LEU A 165 12.59 0.00 6.19
CA LEU A 165 13.29 -0.89 7.12
C LEU A 165 14.54 -1.52 6.50
N HIS A 166 14.58 -1.67 5.17
CA HIS A 166 15.71 -2.27 4.47
C HIS A 166 16.67 -1.20 3.95
N SER A 167 17.98 -1.44 4.08
CA SER A 167 19.02 -0.59 3.53
C SER A 167 19.70 -1.28 2.34
N GLY A 168 19.55 -0.81 1.15
CA GLY A 168 20.17 -1.41 -0.03
C GLY A 168 19.68 -0.72 -1.30
N ARG A 169 20.50 -0.69 -2.35
CA ARG A 169 20.13 0.00 -3.60
C ARG A 169 18.94 -0.63 -4.30
N ALA A 170 18.75 -1.95 -4.18
CA ALA A 170 17.66 -2.68 -4.82
C ALA A 170 16.26 -2.19 -4.40
N ARG A 171 16.09 -1.63 -3.18
CA ARG A 171 14.81 -1.09 -2.72
C ARG A 171 14.29 0.07 -3.58
N TRP A 172 15.20 0.82 -4.24
CA TRP A 172 14.82 1.93 -5.12
C TRP A 172 14.09 1.48 -6.38
N LEU A 173 14.34 0.23 -6.84
CA LEU A 173 13.61 -0.37 -7.96
C LEU A 173 12.14 -0.68 -7.60
N LEU A 174 11.86 -0.90 -6.32
CA LEU A 174 10.53 -1.23 -5.82
C LEU A 174 9.70 0.02 -5.45
N LEU A 175 10.29 1.20 -5.43
CA LEU A 175 9.64 2.42 -4.93
C LEU A 175 8.69 3.10 -5.93
N PRO A 176 8.94 3.12 -7.26
CA PRO A 176 8.15 3.91 -8.20
C PRO A 176 6.66 3.57 -8.20
N ILE A 177 6.30 2.28 -8.23
CA ILE A 177 4.88 1.86 -8.27
C ILE A 177 4.13 2.21 -6.98
N PRO A 178 4.66 1.94 -5.77
CA PRO A 178 4.07 2.44 -4.53
C PRO A 178 3.87 3.95 -4.49
N LEU A 179 4.85 4.75 -4.93
CA LEU A 179 4.72 6.21 -4.97
C LEU A 179 3.67 6.67 -5.98
N LEU A 180 3.63 6.04 -7.15
CA LEU A 180 2.58 6.32 -8.14
C LEU A 180 1.20 6.04 -7.57
N TRP A 181 1.03 4.93 -6.84
CA TRP A 181 -0.23 4.65 -6.16
C TRP A 181 -0.54 5.67 -5.07
N CYS A 182 0.45 6.11 -4.29
CA CYS A 182 0.23 7.18 -3.30
C CYS A 182 -0.31 8.46 -3.95
N ALA A 183 0.14 8.81 -5.15
CA ALA A 183 -0.37 9.96 -5.89
C ALA A 183 -1.79 9.71 -6.43
N ILE A 184 -2.02 8.58 -7.10
CA ILE A 184 -3.32 8.25 -7.72
C ILE A 184 -4.39 8.04 -6.65
N GLY A 185 -4.13 7.19 -5.65
CA GLY A 185 -5.07 6.90 -4.56
C GLY A 185 -5.35 8.15 -3.71
N GLY A 186 -4.29 8.92 -3.39
CA GLY A 186 -4.45 10.21 -2.70
C GLY A 186 -5.32 11.18 -3.49
N ALA A 187 -5.08 11.37 -4.79
CA ALA A 187 -5.90 12.21 -5.65
C ALA A 187 -7.37 11.73 -5.71
N THR A 188 -7.58 10.41 -5.79
CA THR A 188 -8.92 9.82 -5.77
C THR A 188 -9.65 10.12 -4.46
N LEU A 189 -8.97 9.93 -3.32
CA LEU A 189 -9.55 10.21 -2.00
C LEU A 189 -9.80 11.70 -1.77
N ILE A 190 -8.93 12.59 -2.31
CA ILE A 190 -9.18 14.04 -2.30
C ILE A 190 -10.42 14.37 -3.12
N ALA A 191 -10.55 13.82 -4.33
CA ALA A 191 -11.73 14.03 -5.17
C ALA A 191 -13.03 13.49 -4.53
N MET A 192 -12.92 12.51 -3.63
CA MET A 192 -14.02 11.96 -2.84
C MET A 192 -14.33 12.73 -1.54
N ASP A 193 -13.62 13.83 -1.24
CA ASP A 193 -13.67 14.55 0.04
C ASP A 193 -13.46 13.62 1.25
N SER A 194 -12.63 12.61 1.09
CA SER A 194 -12.35 11.64 2.15
C SER A 194 -11.51 12.27 3.26
N PRO A 195 -11.86 12.09 4.55
CA PRO A 195 -11.05 12.58 5.67
C PRO A 195 -9.67 11.91 5.75
N THR A 196 -9.47 10.80 5.05
CA THR A 196 -8.20 10.04 5.01
C THR A 196 -7.34 10.37 3.79
N ALA A 197 -7.73 11.34 2.96
CA ALA A 197 -7.14 11.62 1.65
C ALA A 197 -5.62 11.88 1.67
N PHE A 198 -5.12 12.51 2.74
CA PHE A 198 -3.69 12.86 2.84
C PHE A 198 -2.80 11.74 3.39
N LEU A 199 -3.36 10.63 3.87
CA LEU A 199 -2.58 9.55 4.48
C LEU A 199 -1.63 8.87 3.49
N LEU A 200 -2.10 8.58 2.27
CA LEU A 200 -1.27 7.99 1.22
C LEU A 200 -0.14 8.91 0.75
N PRO A 201 -0.40 10.16 0.33
CA PRO A 201 0.66 11.10 -0.04
C PRO A 201 1.67 11.31 1.07
N LEU A 202 1.21 11.45 2.32
CA LEU A 202 2.09 11.60 3.48
C LEU A 202 2.98 10.37 3.69
N ALA A 203 2.43 9.16 3.59
CA ALA A 203 3.19 7.93 3.70
C ALA A 203 4.28 7.83 2.61
N GLY A 204 3.95 8.19 1.37
CA GLY A 204 4.89 8.25 0.26
C GLY A 204 6.03 9.23 0.49
N ILE A 205 5.73 10.45 0.93
CA ILE A 205 6.73 11.49 1.25
C ILE A 205 7.62 11.03 2.41
N LEU A 206 7.05 10.53 3.50
CA LEU A 206 7.80 10.04 4.66
C LEU A 206 8.75 8.91 4.27
N ALA A 207 8.30 7.95 3.46
CA ALA A 207 9.13 6.85 2.98
C ALA A 207 10.28 7.36 2.11
N LEU A 208 10.00 8.26 1.16
CA LEU A 208 11.02 8.83 0.28
C LEU A 208 12.09 9.58 1.07
N VAL A 209 11.69 10.46 2.00
CA VAL A 209 12.59 11.24 2.85
C VAL A 209 13.42 10.30 3.75
N ALA A 210 12.80 9.29 4.36
CA ALA A 210 13.49 8.33 5.22
C ALA A 210 14.53 7.52 4.44
N MET A 211 14.19 7.07 3.23
CA MET A 211 15.11 6.32 2.36
C MET A 211 16.27 7.18 1.87
N ALA A 212 16.03 8.46 1.52
CA ALA A 212 17.05 9.39 1.08
C ALA A 212 18.04 9.70 2.21
N ARG A 213 17.58 9.92 3.44
CA ARG A 213 18.44 10.15 4.61
C ARG A 213 19.30 8.94 4.98
N GLY A 214 18.71 7.74 4.87
CA GLY A 214 19.43 6.48 5.16
C GLY A 214 20.47 6.10 4.10
N HIS A 215 20.58 6.85 3.02
CA HIS A 215 21.51 6.59 1.92
C HIS A 215 22.78 7.46 2.00
N ARG A 216 22.94 8.35 2.98
CA ARG A 216 24.17 9.13 3.13
C ARG A 216 25.31 8.16 3.43
N PRO A 217 26.34 8.04 2.57
CA PRO A 217 27.55 7.34 2.92
C PRO A 217 28.08 8.04 4.18
N PHE A 218 28.43 7.26 5.22
CA PHE A 218 29.17 7.80 6.33
C PHE A 218 30.40 8.51 5.75
N GLY A 219 30.54 9.80 6.06
CA GLY A 219 31.54 10.67 5.49
C GLY A 219 32.93 10.09 5.66
N THR A 220 33.69 10.28 4.62
CA THR A 220 35.17 10.23 4.60
C THR A 220 35.80 11.06 5.72
#